data_2460e4db611d9ae7c0ac19dca5575572
#
_entry.id   2460e4db611d9ae7c0ac19dca5575572
#
_cell.length_a   1.000
_cell.length_b   1.000
_cell.length_c   1.000
_cell.angle_alpha   90.00
_cell.angle_beta   90.00
_cell.angle_gamma   90.00
#
_symmetry.space_group_name_H-M   'P 1'
#
loop_
_entity.id
_entity.type
_entity.pdbx_description
1 polymer ?
#
loop_
_entity_poly.entity_id
_entity_poly.type
_entity_poly.pdbx_seq_one_letter_code
_entity_poly.pdbx_strand_id
1 'polypeptide(L)'
;TKLLTAAGVNIRAMVLADTPDYGILRMIVSDTAGASEALSAGGILHKVVGITVIRLENTPGGLSSVLDTLVAHNINIEYMYAFVAVSGRDAYAALRFEDKDAALAVLAKEKIPILEAEAL
;
A
#
# COMPACT_ATOMS: atom_id res chain seq x y z
N THR A 1 1.16 -1.71 -17.77
CA THR A 1 -0.31 -1.65 -17.64
C THR A 1 -1.06 -2.51 -18.67
N LYS A 2 -0.59 -2.58 -19.91
CA LYS A 2 -1.23 -3.40 -20.95
C LYS A 2 -1.28 -4.89 -20.59
N LEU A 3 -0.20 -5.42 -19.99
CA LEU A 3 -0.16 -6.82 -19.56
C LEU A 3 -1.21 -7.12 -18.49
N LEU A 4 -1.39 -6.20 -17.54
CA LEU A 4 -2.39 -6.35 -16.49
C LEU A 4 -3.80 -6.23 -17.03
N THR A 5 -4.03 -5.33 -17.96
CA THR A 5 -5.32 -5.20 -18.64
C THR A 5 -5.69 -6.47 -19.37
N ALA A 6 -4.76 -7.07 -20.12
CA ALA A 6 -4.98 -8.32 -20.83
C ALA A 6 -5.29 -9.48 -19.89
N ALA A 7 -4.76 -9.47 -18.68
CA ALA A 7 -5.01 -10.48 -17.66
C ALA A 7 -6.27 -10.21 -16.83
N GLY A 8 -6.98 -9.12 -17.09
CA GLY A 8 -8.17 -8.75 -16.33
C GLY A 8 -7.87 -8.24 -14.92
N VAL A 9 -6.66 -7.77 -14.67
CA VAL A 9 -6.24 -7.28 -13.36
C VAL A 9 -6.44 -5.78 -13.29
N ASN A 10 -7.15 -5.33 -12.26
CA ASN A 10 -7.38 -3.92 -12.01
C ASN A 10 -6.32 -3.34 -11.07
N ILE A 11 -5.85 -2.15 -11.38
CA ILE A 11 -4.92 -1.40 -10.53
C ILE A 11 -5.73 -0.52 -9.59
N ARG A 12 -5.58 -0.73 -8.29
CA ARG A 12 -6.33 0.01 -7.26
C ARG A 12 -5.59 1.24 -6.77
N ALA A 13 -4.28 1.18 -6.74
CA ALA A 13 -3.43 2.30 -6.37
C ALA A 13 -2.05 2.10 -7.00
N MET A 14 -1.37 3.17 -7.32
CA MET A 14 -0.01 3.10 -7.87
C MET A 14 0.77 4.36 -7.54
N VAL A 15 2.08 4.20 -7.43
CA VAL A 15 3.01 5.30 -7.26
C VAL A 15 4.28 5.00 -8.04
N LEU A 16 4.77 6.00 -8.74
CA LEU A 16 6.04 5.91 -9.46
C LEU A 16 7.11 6.65 -8.64
N ALA A 17 8.12 5.89 -8.22
CA ALA A 17 9.30 6.45 -7.57
C ALA A 17 10.44 6.43 -8.57
N ASP A 18 11.03 7.59 -8.81
CA ASP A 18 12.09 7.74 -9.80
C ASP A 18 13.41 8.12 -9.12
N THR A 19 14.49 7.48 -9.56
CA THR A 19 15.85 7.81 -9.14
C THR A 19 16.70 8.08 -10.38
N PRO A 20 17.90 8.69 -10.25
CA PRO A 20 18.77 8.91 -11.41
C PRO A 20 19.12 7.63 -12.19
N ASP A 21 19.12 6.48 -11.53
CA ASP A 21 19.54 5.21 -12.12
C ASP A 21 18.38 4.34 -12.62
N TYR A 22 17.20 4.42 -11.98
CA TYR A 22 16.04 3.61 -12.34
C TYR A 22 14.75 4.18 -11.76
N GLY A 23 13.63 3.75 -12.31
CA GLY A 23 12.30 4.02 -11.77
C GLY A 23 11.70 2.76 -11.15
N ILE A 24 10.94 2.91 -10.09
CA ILE A 24 10.18 1.83 -9.47
C ILE A 24 8.72 2.20 -9.49
N LEU A 25 7.89 1.32 -10.07
CA LEU A 25 6.44 1.44 -10.02
C LEU A 25 5.91 0.48 -8.96
N ARG A 26 5.30 1.05 -7.92
CA ARG A 26 4.62 0.26 -6.89
C ARG A 26 3.13 0.33 -7.12
N MET A 27 2.46 -0.81 -6.98
CA MET A 27 1.02 -0.84 -7.21
C MET A 27 0.32 -1.85 -6.30
N ILE A 28 -0.94 -1.56 -6.02
CA ILE A 28 -1.88 -2.48 -5.39
C ILE A 28 -2.86 -2.90 -6.48
N VAL A 29 -3.01 -4.19 -6.66
CA VAL A 29 -3.85 -4.76 -7.73
C VAL A 29 -4.96 -5.62 -7.16
N SER A 30 -5.99 -5.85 -7.95
CA SER A 30 -7.13 -6.68 -7.55
C SER A 30 -6.78 -8.15 -7.39
N ASP A 31 -5.79 -8.63 -8.12
CA ASP A 31 -5.33 -10.02 -8.11
C ASP A 31 -3.80 -10.06 -8.20
N THR A 32 -3.17 -10.20 -7.05
CA THR A 32 -1.69 -10.19 -6.97
C THR A 32 -1.08 -11.38 -7.72
N ALA A 33 -1.64 -12.57 -7.57
CA ALA A 33 -1.12 -13.77 -8.23
C ALA A 33 -1.25 -13.66 -9.75
N GLY A 34 -2.40 -13.23 -10.24
CA GLY A 34 -2.63 -13.02 -11.67
C GLY A 34 -1.74 -11.93 -12.26
N ALA A 35 -1.53 -10.84 -11.51
CA ALA A 35 -0.64 -9.77 -11.92
C ALA A 35 0.81 -10.26 -12.02
N SER A 36 1.28 -10.98 -11.02
CA SER A 36 2.64 -11.54 -11.00
C SER A 36 2.87 -12.49 -12.18
N GLU A 37 1.91 -13.35 -12.46
CA GLU A 37 1.97 -14.27 -13.60
C GLU A 37 2.04 -13.52 -14.93
N ALA A 38 1.19 -12.51 -15.10
CA ALA A 38 1.16 -11.70 -16.32
C ALA A 38 2.47 -10.95 -16.55
N LEU A 39 3.04 -10.37 -15.49
CA LEU A 39 4.30 -9.64 -15.58
C LEU A 39 5.47 -10.59 -15.88
N SER A 40 5.48 -11.77 -15.28
CA SER A 40 6.50 -12.78 -15.57
C SER A 40 6.42 -13.25 -17.02
N ALA A 41 5.24 -13.52 -17.51
CA ALA A 41 5.03 -13.93 -18.92
C ALA A 41 5.47 -12.84 -19.89
N GLY A 42 5.33 -11.57 -19.52
CA GLY A 42 5.77 -10.44 -20.33
C GLY A 42 7.25 -10.07 -20.17
N GLY A 43 8.00 -10.81 -19.37
CA GLY A 43 9.43 -10.54 -19.15
C GLY A 43 9.70 -9.32 -18.28
N ILE A 44 8.73 -8.88 -17.50
CA ILE A 44 8.88 -7.70 -16.63
C ILE A 44 9.43 -8.14 -15.26
N LEU A 45 10.58 -7.57 -14.90
CA LEU A 45 11.15 -7.80 -13.59
C LEU A 45 10.27 -7.15 -12.53
N HIS A 46 9.85 -7.93 -11.54
CA HIS A 46 8.99 -7.45 -10.47
C HIS A 46 9.21 -8.24 -9.18
N LYS A 47 8.67 -7.72 -8.09
CA LYS A 47 8.72 -8.37 -6.78
C LYS A 47 7.40 -8.14 -6.08
N VAL A 48 6.90 -9.18 -5.42
CA VAL A 48 5.73 -9.08 -4.55
C VAL A 48 6.23 -8.79 -3.13
N VAL A 49 5.73 -7.71 -2.53
CA VAL A 49 6.09 -7.33 -1.18
C VAL A 49 4.84 -7.20 -0.32
N GLY A 50 4.95 -7.59 0.95
CA GLY A 50 3.87 -7.42 1.89
C GLY A 50 3.76 -5.96 2.33
N ILE A 51 2.58 -5.40 2.18
CA ILE A 51 2.27 -4.06 2.67
C ILE A 51 1.05 -4.11 3.58
N THR A 52 0.91 -3.10 4.42
CA THR A 52 -0.24 -2.94 5.30
C THR A 52 -1.03 -1.73 4.82
N VAL A 53 -2.32 -1.92 4.59
CA VAL A 53 -3.22 -0.82 4.22
C VAL A 53 -4.06 -0.48 5.43
N ILE A 54 -4.02 0.77 5.85
CA ILE A 54 -4.82 1.26 6.96
C ILE A 54 -5.86 2.25 6.46
N ARG A 55 -6.98 2.31 7.16
CA ARG A 55 -8.04 3.27 6.87
C ARG A 55 -7.87 4.49 7.77
N LEU A 56 -7.98 5.66 7.17
CA LEU A 56 -7.87 6.95 7.83
C LEU A 56 -9.15 7.72 7.63
N GLU A 57 -9.44 8.63 8.56
CA GLU A 57 -10.45 9.64 8.29
C GLU A 57 -9.90 10.65 7.28
N ASN A 58 -10.68 10.96 6.26
CA ASN A 58 -10.29 11.96 5.25
C ASN A 58 -10.59 13.36 5.78
N THR A 59 -9.91 13.70 6.87
CA THR A 59 -10.03 14.99 7.56
C THR A 59 -8.64 15.50 7.90
N PRO A 60 -8.47 16.82 8.12
CA PRO A 60 -7.20 17.35 8.56
C PRO A 60 -6.72 16.64 9.84
N GLY A 61 -5.48 16.18 9.83
CA GLY A 61 -4.88 15.48 10.97
C GLY A 61 -5.08 13.97 10.99
N GLY A 62 -5.91 13.40 10.11
CA GLY A 62 -6.14 11.94 10.09
C GLY A 62 -4.86 11.14 9.89
N LEU A 63 -4.07 11.48 8.86
CA LEU A 63 -2.79 10.82 8.60
C LEU A 63 -1.74 11.16 9.67
N SER A 64 -1.67 12.43 10.06
CA SER A 64 -0.71 12.91 11.05
C SER A 64 -0.84 12.17 12.38
N SER A 65 -2.07 11.96 12.83
CA SER A 65 -2.35 11.22 14.07
C SER A 65 -1.79 9.79 14.04
N VAL A 66 -1.96 9.09 12.93
CA VAL A 66 -1.45 7.72 12.78
C VAL A 66 0.08 7.73 12.74
N LEU A 67 0.68 8.63 11.98
CA LEU A 67 2.13 8.73 11.89
C LEU A 67 2.75 9.06 13.24
N ASP A 68 2.16 9.97 14.00
CA ASP A 68 2.63 10.31 15.35
C ASP A 68 2.59 9.09 16.29
N THR A 69 1.55 8.30 16.20
CA THR A 69 1.41 7.06 16.96
C THR A 69 2.54 6.08 16.64
N LEU A 70 2.81 5.87 15.36
CA LEU A 70 3.87 4.96 14.92
C LEU A 70 5.25 5.45 15.36
N VAL A 71 5.50 6.75 15.25
CA VAL A 71 6.76 7.36 15.70
C VAL A 71 6.93 7.19 17.20
N ALA A 72 5.88 7.40 17.98
CA ALA A 72 5.92 7.25 19.44
C ALA A 72 6.29 5.84 19.89
N HIS A 73 5.98 4.82 19.06
CA HIS A 73 6.31 3.44 19.34
C HIS A 73 7.56 2.94 18.59
N ASN A 74 8.35 3.87 18.05
CA ASN A 74 9.60 3.56 17.32
C ASN A 74 9.40 2.62 16.12
N ILE A 75 8.27 2.74 15.42
CA ILE A 75 8.00 1.96 14.22
C ILE A 75 8.61 2.67 13.01
N ASN A 76 9.50 1.98 12.30
CA ASN A 76 10.13 2.52 11.11
C ASN A 76 9.31 2.17 9.86
N ILE A 77 9.02 3.19 9.06
CA ILE A 77 8.30 3.04 7.78
C ILE A 77 9.32 3.16 6.66
N GLU A 78 9.46 2.12 5.85
CA GLU A 78 10.37 2.13 4.71
C GLU A 78 9.85 3.02 3.58
N TYR A 79 8.56 2.93 3.30
CA TYR A 79 7.86 3.83 2.38
C TYR A 79 6.37 3.77 2.62
N MET A 80 5.66 4.78 2.13
CA MET A 80 4.21 4.82 2.19
C MET A 80 3.65 5.65 1.03
N TYR A 81 2.41 5.38 0.69
CA TYR A 81 1.63 6.25 -0.17
C TYR A 81 0.17 6.22 0.27
N ALA A 82 -0.50 7.36 0.13
CA ALA A 82 -1.88 7.53 0.55
C ALA A 82 -2.78 7.73 -0.66
N PHE A 83 -4.02 7.31 -0.55
CA PHE A 83 -5.03 7.51 -1.59
C PHE A 83 -6.41 7.63 -0.96
N VAL A 84 -7.33 8.23 -1.69
CA VAL A 84 -8.69 8.50 -1.21
C VAL A 84 -9.65 7.57 -1.93
N ALA A 85 -10.64 7.05 -1.19
CA ALA A 85 -11.70 6.25 -1.77
C ALA A 85 -12.55 7.08 -2.75
N VAL A 86 -13.17 6.41 -3.71
CA VAL A 86 -14.05 7.04 -4.69
C VAL A 86 -15.15 7.86 -4.01
N SER A 87 -15.65 7.39 -2.87
CA SER A 87 -16.66 8.10 -2.07
C SER A 87 -16.16 9.43 -1.48
N GLY A 88 -14.85 9.62 -1.35
CA GLY A 88 -14.26 10.79 -0.71
C GLY A 88 -14.37 10.81 0.82
N ARG A 89 -15.02 9.82 1.41
CA ARG A 89 -15.23 9.75 2.88
C ARG A 89 -14.03 9.16 3.61
N ASP A 90 -13.44 8.12 3.03
CA ASP A 90 -12.33 7.40 3.62
C ASP A 90 -11.07 7.66 2.81
N ALA A 91 -9.96 7.74 3.51
CA ALA A 91 -8.63 7.73 2.93
C ALA A 91 -7.92 6.45 3.37
N TYR A 92 -6.94 6.03 2.61
CA TYR A 92 -6.15 4.84 2.91
C TYR A 92 -4.68 5.19 2.82
N ALA A 93 -3.87 4.53 3.64
CA ALA A 93 -2.43 4.59 3.53
C ALA A 93 -1.88 3.18 3.38
N ALA A 94 -1.08 2.97 2.36
CA ALA A 94 -0.34 1.73 2.17
C ALA A 94 1.06 1.93 2.70
N LEU A 95 1.46 1.09 3.67
CA LEU A 95 2.73 1.24 4.37
C LEU A 95 3.56 -0.03 4.28
N ARG A 96 4.83 0.13 4.01
CA ARG A 96 5.82 -0.92 4.14
C ARG A 96 6.62 -0.67 5.41
N PHE A 97 6.50 -1.57 6.37
CA PHE A 97 7.21 -1.47 7.64
C PHE A 97 8.51 -2.28 7.62
N GLU A 98 9.52 -1.78 8.31
CA GLU A 98 10.75 -2.54 8.53
C GLU A 98 10.47 -3.80 9.35
N ASP A 99 9.69 -3.65 10.43
CA ASP A 99 9.22 -4.76 11.26
C ASP A 99 7.70 -4.80 11.23
N LYS A 100 7.15 -5.64 10.35
CA LYS A 100 5.70 -5.75 10.16
C LYS A 100 4.98 -6.20 11.42
N ASP A 101 5.53 -7.19 12.13
CA ASP A 101 4.86 -7.76 13.32
C ASP A 101 4.76 -6.73 14.44
N ALA A 102 5.83 -5.98 14.68
CA ALA A 102 5.82 -4.89 15.66
C ALA A 102 4.80 -3.81 15.28
N ALA A 103 4.76 -3.43 14.00
CA ALA A 103 3.81 -2.44 13.50
C ALA A 103 2.36 -2.90 13.66
N LEU A 104 2.06 -4.14 13.31
CA LEU A 104 0.70 -4.68 13.45
C LEU A 104 0.26 -4.72 14.92
N ALA A 105 1.17 -5.02 15.83
CA ALA A 105 0.88 -5.02 17.26
C ALA A 105 0.50 -3.62 17.76
N VAL A 106 1.22 -2.59 17.30
CA VAL A 106 0.92 -1.20 17.64
C VAL A 106 -0.42 -0.76 17.05
N LEU A 107 -0.68 -1.09 15.80
CA LEU A 107 -1.94 -0.74 15.14
C LEU A 107 -3.13 -1.37 15.84
N ALA A 108 -3.00 -2.63 16.26
CA ALA A 108 -4.05 -3.32 17.01
C ALA A 108 -4.27 -2.69 18.38
N LYS A 109 -3.21 -2.37 19.10
CA LYS A 109 -3.26 -1.73 20.42
C LYS A 109 -3.95 -0.37 20.36
N GLU A 110 -3.63 0.43 19.36
CA GLU A 110 -4.18 1.77 19.18
C GLU A 110 -5.49 1.77 18.39
N LYS A 111 -6.03 0.59 18.08
CA LYS A 111 -7.32 0.41 17.37
C LYS A 111 -7.38 1.12 16.02
N ILE A 112 -6.28 1.13 15.30
CA ILE A 112 -6.22 1.68 13.95
C ILE A 112 -6.69 0.60 12.97
N PRO A 113 -7.74 0.83 12.17
CA PRO A 113 -8.28 -0.18 11.27
C PRO A 113 -7.31 -0.57 10.17
N ILE A 114 -7.08 -1.88 10.02
CA ILE A 114 -6.32 -2.46 8.92
C ILE A 114 -7.31 -2.99 7.90
N LEU A 115 -7.06 -2.68 6.62
CA LEU A 115 -7.94 -3.08 5.54
C LEU A 115 -7.47 -4.39 4.93
N GLU A 116 -8.42 -5.32 4.75
CA GLU A 116 -8.15 -6.53 3.99
C GLU A 116 -8.06 -6.21 2.50
N ALA A 117 -7.24 -6.97 1.77
CA ALA A 117 -7.00 -6.70 0.35
C ALA A 117 -8.29 -6.70 -0.48
N GLU A 118 -9.23 -7.57 -0.14
CA GLU A 118 -10.50 -7.70 -0.84
C GLU A 118 -11.44 -6.50 -0.63
N ALA A 119 -11.22 -5.73 0.41
CA ALA A 119 -12.06 -4.57 0.75
C ALA A 119 -11.64 -3.28 0.02
N LEU A 120 -10.56 -3.32 -0.74
CA LEU A 120 -10.06 -2.14 -1.47
C LEU A 120 -10.88 -1.78 -2.72
#